data_efa480d1f4d08e92f0f848b4ddc243c8
#
_entry.id   efa480d1f4d08e92f0f848b4ddc243c8
#
_cell.length_a   1.000
_cell.length_b   1.000
_cell.length_c   1.000
_cell.angle_alpha   90.00
_cell.angle_beta   90.00
_cell.angle_gamma   90.00
#
_symmetry.space_group_name_H-M   'P 1'
#
loop_
_entity.id
_entity.type
_entity.pdbx_description
1 polymer ?
#
loop_
_entity_poly.entity_id
_entity_poly.type
_entity_poly.pdbx_seq_one_letter_code
_entity_poly.pdbx_strand_id
1 'polypeptide(L)'
;MYINQIFELSMVLDNKRFYQVFKHVYNKNGYMEKKEDEYIDKSLEEKGITVIYRDSQYKKKIKLIVNMGRLLNGYKFDADKVTRKLNKCIGEYFNFKYKLDDFILSGMRLVTDINVGGHENVQAYLKVFRRISRVKGFSPVSYECFEDVDCFCLDGNSSGVEFMIYDLVGSYRKQLKERDTGRKRFKGLIKESEGILRTEVRLAKTKAVRVYAGEKDIFRQIINLSEKCQDIFLEIFVKITPLYNFYK
;
A
#
# COMPACT_ATOMS: atom_id res chain seq x y z
N MET A 1 -16.52 -3.57 -9.51
CA MET A 1 -15.04 -3.59 -9.37
C MET A 1 -14.73 -3.66 -7.88
N TYR A 2 -13.90 -4.60 -7.45
CA TYR A 2 -13.44 -4.66 -6.06
C TYR A 2 -12.14 -3.90 -5.93
N ILE A 3 -12.08 -2.94 -4.99
CA ILE A 3 -10.86 -2.18 -4.69
C ILE A 3 -10.40 -2.56 -3.28
N ASN A 4 -9.24 -3.18 -3.19
CA ASN A 4 -8.59 -3.42 -1.91
C ASN A 4 -7.91 -2.14 -1.44
N GLN A 5 -8.13 -1.79 -0.19
CA GLN A 5 -7.63 -0.57 0.43
C GLN A 5 -6.49 -0.92 1.39
N ILE A 6 -5.36 -0.24 1.23
CA ILE A 6 -4.20 -0.40 2.11
C ILE A 6 -3.86 0.97 2.67
N PHE A 7 -4.01 1.16 3.97
CA PHE A 7 -3.67 2.40 4.66
C PHE A 7 -2.26 2.35 5.23
N GLU A 8 -1.60 3.50 5.19
CA GLU A 8 -0.28 3.71 5.78
C GLU A 8 -0.40 4.71 6.93
N LEU A 9 -0.35 4.22 8.15
CA LEU A 9 -0.37 5.01 9.37
C LEU A 9 1.05 5.24 9.84
N SER A 10 1.38 6.42 10.34
CA SER A 10 2.73 6.68 10.83
C SER A 10 2.76 7.55 12.08
N MET A 11 3.71 7.26 12.95
CA MET A 11 4.01 7.98 14.17
C MET A 11 5.50 8.31 14.22
N VAL A 12 5.84 9.54 14.57
CA VAL A 12 7.23 9.98 14.76
C VAL A 12 7.50 10.06 16.25
N LEU A 13 8.61 9.49 16.68
CA LEU A 13 9.03 9.45 18.07
C LEU A 13 10.40 10.08 18.24
N ASP A 14 10.69 10.59 19.45
CA ASP A 14 12.06 10.87 19.86
C ASP A 14 12.87 9.57 20.00
N ASN A 15 14.19 9.70 20.03
CA ASN A 15 15.10 8.56 20.13
C ASN A 15 14.79 7.64 21.32
N LYS A 16 14.60 8.25 22.50
CA LYS A 16 14.39 7.49 23.75
C LYS A 16 13.11 6.63 23.67
N ARG A 17 12.00 7.25 23.26
CA ARG A 17 10.71 6.54 23.12
C ARG A 17 10.76 5.49 22.03
N PHE A 18 11.38 5.81 20.89
CA PHE A 18 11.52 4.86 19.79
C PHE A 18 12.25 3.59 20.23
N TYR A 19 13.46 3.71 20.83
CA TYR A 19 14.20 2.55 21.26
C TYR A 19 13.56 1.79 22.42
N GLN A 20 12.84 2.46 23.31
CA GLN A 20 12.06 1.77 24.35
C GLN A 20 10.98 0.88 23.74
N VAL A 21 10.22 1.39 22.76
CA VAL A 21 9.18 0.64 22.06
C VAL A 21 9.79 -0.49 21.23
N PHE A 22 10.81 -0.17 20.44
CA PHE A 22 11.51 -1.13 19.60
C PHE A 22 12.05 -2.31 20.40
N LYS A 23 12.78 -2.04 21.49
CA LYS A 23 13.34 -3.08 22.37
C LYS A 23 12.25 -3.94 23.01
N HIS A 24 11.16 -3.32 23.48
CA HIS A 24 10.05 -4.04 24.08
C HIS A 24 9.41 -5.03 23.09
N VAL A 25 9.11 -4.57 21.87
CA VAL A 25 8.50 -5.40 20.84
C VAL A 25 9.47 -6.46 20.30
N TYR A 26 10.74 -6.11 20.10
CA TYR A 26 11.76 -7.05 19.67
C TYR A 26 11.93 -8.20 20.67
N ASN A 27 11.97 -7.90 21.97
CA ASN A 27 12.06 -8.92 23.03
C ASN A 27 10.82 -9.82 23.09
N LYS A 28 9.63 -9.27 22.77
CA LYS A 28 8.36 -10.02 22.77
C LYS A 28 8.23 -10.94 21.56
N ASN A 29 8.59 -10.47 20.36
CA ASN A 29 8.32 -11.15 19.10
C ASN A 29 9.51 -11.97 18.57
N GLY A 30 10.73 -11.71 19.07
CA GLY A 30 11.95 -12.50 18.84
C GLY A 30 12.61 -12.30 17.47
N TYR A 31 11.90 -11.85 16.44
CA TYR A 31 12.46 -11.68 15.10
C TYR A 31 11.81 -10.52 14.35
N MET A 32 12.65 -9.71 13.71
CA MET A 32 12.24 -8.68 12.73
C MET A 32 13.16 -8.76 11.52
N GLU A 33 12.57 -8.69 10.33
CA GLU A 33 13.33 -8.63 9.08
C GLU A 33 14.02 -7.26 8.97
N LYS A 34 15.35 -7.24 8.83
CA LYS A 34 16.09 -5.97 8.64
C LYS A 34 16.30 -5.70 7.15
N LYS A 35 15.94 -4.50 6.71
CA LYS A 35 16.23 -3.98 5.36
C LYS A 35 16.78 -2.57 5.52
N GLU A 36 18.06 -2.35 5.21
CA GLU A 36 18.73 -1.05 5.36
C GLU A 36 18.49 -0.41 6.73
N ASP A 37 17.78 0.73 6.79
CA ASP A 37 17.40 1.46 8.00
C ASP A 37 15.99 1.09 8.53
N GLU A 38 15.39 0.01 8.00
CA GLU A 38 14.07 -0.46 8.40
C GLU A 38 14.12 -1.84 9.05
N TYR A 39 13.29 -2.00 10.09
CA TYR A 39 13.02 -3.30 10.73
C TYR A 39 11.53 -3.60 10.55
N ILE A 40 11.23 -4.74 9.93
CA ILE A 40 9.87 -5.15 9.55
C ILE A 40 9.40 -6.27 10.47
N ASP A 41 8.33 -6.00 11.21
CA ASP A 41 7.64 -6.98 12.03
C ASP A 41 6.35 -7.44 11.35
N LYS A 42 6.26 -8.74 11.12
CA LYS A 42 5.12 -9.41 10.47
C LYS A 42 4.23 -10.18 11.45
N SER A 43 4.43 -10.02 12.77
CA SER A 43 3.66 -10.75 13.80
C SER A 43 2.15 -10.50 13.73
N LEU A 44 1.72 -9.38 13.14
CA LEU A 44 0.33 -9.05 12.90
C LEU A 44 -0.13 -9.25 11.44
N GLU A 45 0.69 -9.89 10.58
CA GLU A 45 0.39 -10.03 9.14
C GLU A 45 -0.91 -10.80 8.89
N GLU A 46 -1.24 -11.79 9.71
CA GLU A 46 -2.50 -12.53 9.62
C GLU A 46 -3.71 -11.63 9.91
N LYS A 47 -3.55 -10.62 10.78
CA LYS A 47 -4.54 -9.59 11.07
C LYS A 47 -4.56 -8.46 10.01
N GLY A 48 -3.75 -8.56 8.96
CA GLY A 48 -3.63 -7.58 7.89
C GLY A 48 -2.78 -6.36 8.24
N ILE A 49 -1.93 -6.43 9.27
CA ILE A 49 -1.09 -5.31 9.70
C ILE A 49 0.38 -5.72 9.64
N THR A 50 1.20 -4.90 8.97
CA THR A 50 2.67 -4.99 9.00
C THR A 50 3.22 -3.77 9.70
N VAL A 51 4.13 -3.96 10.64
CA VAL A 51 4.76 -2.86 11.39
C VAL A 51 6.18 -2.65 10.89
N ILE A 52 6.53 -1.40 10.58
CA ILE A 52 7.85 -1.01 10.10
C ILE A 52 8.44 0.02 11.05
N TYR A 53 9.59 -0.27 11.59
CA TYR A 53 10.41 0.64 12.39
C TYR A 53 11.51 1.21 11.50
N ARG A 54 11.44 2.51 11.20
CA ARG A 54 12.50 3.20 10.46
C ARG A 54 13.42 3.92 11.43
N ASP A 55 14.68 3.48 11.42
CA ASP A 55 15.76 4.02 12.27
C ASP A 55 16.74 4.83 11.43
N SER A 56 16.29 5.96 10.88
CA SER A 56 17.16 6.83 10.11
C SER A 56 17.87 7.83 11.00
N GLN A 57 19.01 8.38 10.53
CA GLN A 57 19.79 9.38 11.25
C GLN A 57 18.96 10.61 11.65
N TYR A 58 18.01 11.02 10.80
CA TYR A 58 17.24 12.25 10.99
C TYR A 58 15.88 12.04 11.65
N LYS A 59 15.31 10.84 11.60
CA LYS A 59 13.92 10.64 12.02
C LYS A 59 13.65 9.20 12.43
N LYS A 60 13.16 9.04 13.65
CA LYS A 60 12.68 7.77 14.16
C LYS A 60 11.17 7.67 13.90
N LYS A 61 10.76 6.66 13.16
CA LYS A 61 9.38 6.54 12.69
C LYS A 61 8.87 5.11 12.84
N ILE A 62 7.65 4.97 13.32
CA ILE A 62 6.90 3.72 13.28
C ILE A 62 5.83 3.88 12.20
N LYS A 63 5.74 2.90 11.30
CA LYS A 63 4.74 2.86 10.23
C LYS A 63 3.94 1.58 10.32
N LEU A 64 2.63 1.68 10.24
CA LEU A 64 1.73 0.54 10.13
C LEU A 64 1.19 0.51 8.70
N ILE A 65 1.32 -0.62 8.03
CA ILE A 65 0.68 -0.89 6.74
C ILE A 65 -0.52 -1.78 7.03
N VAL A 66 -1.72 -1.24 6.81
CA VAL A 66 -2.99 -1.89 7.15
C VAL A 66 -3.74 -2.28 5.90
N ASN A 67 -3.83 -3.57 5.63
CA ASN A 67 -4.67 -4.13 4.57
C ASN A 67 -6.08 -4.32 5.07
N MET A 68 -7.03 -3.50 4.59
CA MET A 68 -8.40 -3.47 5.08
C MET A 68 -9.17 -4.76 4.75
N GLY A 69 -8.91 -5.35 3.59
CA GLY A 69 -9.54 -6.62 3.21
C GLY A 69 -9.18 -7.76 4.16
N ARG A 70 -7.92 -7.82 4.60
CA ARG A 70 -7.46 -8.80 5.60
C ARG A 70 -7.93 -8.43 7.01
N LEU A 71 -7.83 -7.16 7.41
CA LEU A 71 -8.28 -6.70 8.73
C LEU A 71 -9.75 -7.01 8.97
N LEU A 72 -10.59 -6.87 7.94
CA LEU A 72 -12.03 -7.13 8.00
C LEU A 72 -12.42 -8.57 7.63
N ASN A 73 -11.45 -9.45 7.27
CA ASN A 73 -11.69 -10.80 6.77
C ASN A 73 -12.62 -10.82 5.53
N GLY A 74 -12.38 -9.92 4.57
CA GLY A 74 -13.21 -9.80 3.36
C GLY A 74 -14.59 -9.18 3.56
N TYR A 75 -14.96 -8.76 4.76
CA TYR A 75 -16.24 -8.11 5.03
C TYR A 75 -16.29 -6.70 4.42
N LYS A 76 -17.52 -6.28 4.11
CA LYS A 76 -17.80 -4.90 3.71
C LYS A 76 -17.24 -3.92 4.74
N PHE A 77 -16.76 -2.77 4.27
CA PHE A 77 -16.25 -1.71 5.13
C PHE A 77 -17.30 -1.29 6.18
N ASP A 78 -16.85 -1.27 7.43
CA ASP A 78 -17.62 -0.86 8.60
C ASP A 78 -16.68 -0.04 9.49
N ALA A 79 -16.95 1.24 9.60
CA ALA A 79 -16.10 2.21 10.28
C ALA A 79 -15.85 1.87 11.75
N ASP A 80 -16.90 1.51 12.49
CA ASP A 80 -16.79 1.18 13.91
C ASP A 80 -16.01 -0.12 14.13
N LYS A 81 -16.23 -1.10 13.27
CA LYS A 81 -15.49 -2.36 13.31
C LYS A 81 -14.01 -2.17 13.01
N VAL A 82 -13.69 -1.33 12.02
CA VAL A 82 -12.30 -0.97 11.69
C VAL A 82 -11.61 -0.32 12.87
N THR A 83 -12.23 0.71 13.44
CA THR A 83 -11.66 1.46 14.58
C THR A 83 -11.43 0.56 15.78
N ARG A 84 -12.42 -0.24 16.16
CA ARG A 84 -12.30 -1.19 17.27
C ARG A 84 -11.17 -2.20 17.04
N LYS A 85 -11.08 -2.77 15.82
CA LYS A 85 -10.03 -3.73 15.49
C LYS A 85 -8.64 -3.09 15.47
N LEU A 86 -8.48 -1.89 14.87
CA LEU A 86 -7.21 -1.17 14.84
C LEU A 86 -6.76 -0.79 16.25
N ASN A 87 -7.60 -0.17 17.05
CA ASN A 87 -7.26 0.19 18.43
C ASN A 87 -6.89 -1.04 19.27
N LYS A 88 -7.62 -2.15 19.13
CA LYS A 88 -7.28 -3.41 19.78
C LYS A 88 -5.90 -3.90 19.36
N CYS A 89 -5.62 -4.00 18.04
CA CYS A 89 -4.34 -4.48 17.54
C CYS A 89 -3.18 -3.56 17.95
N ILE A 90 -3.34 -2.24 17.84
CA ILE A 90 -2.35 -1.24 18.24
C ILE A 90 -2.11 -1.33 19.76
N GLY A 91 -3.18 -1.35 20.57
CA GLY A 91 -3.07 -1.45 22.01
C GLY A 91 -2.33 -2.70 22.45
N GLU A 92 -2.76 -3.89 22.00
CA GLU A 92 -2.10 -5.16 22.31
C GLU A 92 -0.64 -5.22 21.85
N TYR A 93 -0.34 -4.67 20.69
CA TYR A 93 1.00 -4.68 20.12
C TYR A 93 1.96 -3.78 20.91
N PHE A 94 1.53 -2.57 21.25
CA PHE A 94 2.33 -1.58 21.99
C PHE A 94 2.11 -1.58 23.50
N ASN A 95 1.51 -2.64 24.05
CA ASN A 95 1.21 -2.75 25.48
C ASN A 95 0.38 -1.54 26.01
N PHE A 96 -0.67 -1.17 25.26
CA PHE A 96 -1.62 -0.09 25.54
C PHE A 96 -1.01 1.31 25.72
N LYS A 97 0.24 1.51 25.28
CA LYS A 97 0.90 2.84 25.31
C LYS A 97 0.43 3.77 24.20
N TYR A 98 -0.07 3.21 23.10
CA TYR A 98 -0.48 3.95 21.92
C TYR A 98 -1.84 3.47 21.42
N LYS A 99 -2.56 4.39 20.77
CA LYS A 99 -3.85 4.18 20.12
C LYS A 99 -3.83 4.77 18.71
N LEU A 100 -4.91 4.60 17.95
CA LEU A 100 -5.00 5.07 16.56
C LEU A 100 -4.75 6.58 16.43
N ASP A 101 -5.23 7.38 17.38
CA ASP A 101 -5.09 8.84 17.39
C ASP A 101 -3.63 9.33 17.55
N ASP A 102 -2.72 8.46 18.01
CA ASP A 102 -1.29 8.79 18.09
C ASP A 102 -0.60 8.71 16.72
N PHE A 103 -1.30 8.19 15.71
CA PHE A 103 -0.80 8.06 14.35
C PHE A 103 -1.41 9.12 13.43
N ILE A 104 -0.71 9.41 12.34
CA ILE A 104 -1.23 10.17 11.21
C ILE A 104 -1.43 9.24 10.02
N LEU A 105 -2.46 9.47 9.22
CA LEU A 105 -2.63 8.79 7.95
C LEU A 105 -1.65 9.40 6.95
N SER A 106 -0.57 8.68 6.66
CA SER A 106 0.54 9.16 5.84
C SER A 106 0.46 8.75 4.38
N GLY A 107 -0.38 7.77 4.07
CA GLY A 107 -0.61 7.29 2.72
C GLY A 107 -1.78 6.33 2.62
N MET A 108 -2.23 6.10 1.39
CA MET A 108 -3.23 5.11 1.03
C MET A 108 -2.91 4.50 -0.31
N ARG A 109 -3.16 3.21 -0.47
CA ARG A 109 -3.11 2.52 -1.77
C ARG A 109 -4.48 1.91 -2.07
N LEU A 110 -4.95 2.17 -3.27
CA LEU A 110 -6.15 1.58 -3.86
C LEU A 110 -5.70 0.58 -4.91
N VAL A 111 -5.98 -0.69 -4.69
CA VAL A 111 -5.48 -1.79 -5.50
C VAL A 111 -6.63 -2.54 -6.12
N THR A 112 -6.62 -2.71 -7.43
CA THR A 112 -7.57 -3.56 -8.15
C THR A 112 -6.85 -4.51 -9.09
N ASP A 113 -7.40 -5.71 -9.22
CA ASP A 113 -6.92 -6.76 -10.09
C ASP A 113 -7.88 -6.93 -11.25
N ILE A 114 -7.34 -6.87 -12.47
CA ILE A 114 -8.10 -6.99 -13.72
C ILE A 114 -7.65 -8.27 -14.41
N ASN A 115 -8.55 -9.23 -14.54
CA ASN A 115 -8.27 -10.44 -15.34
C ASN A 115 -8.42 -10.10 -16.82
N VAL A 116 -7.31 -10.17 -17.55
CA VAL A 116 -7.24 -9.91 -18.99
C VAL A 116 -7.12 -11.20 -19.82
N GLY A 117 -7.25 -12.37 -19.18
CA GLY A 117 -7.37 -13.69 -19.82
C GLY A 117 -6.08 -14.46 -20.00
N GLY A 118 -4.90 -13.83 -20.02
CA GLY A 118 -3.63 -14.53 -20.16
C GLY A 118 -2.41 -13.62 -20.10
N HIS A 119 -1.23 -14.23 -19.96
CA HIS A 119 0.03 -13.49 -19.85
C HIS A 119 0.31 -12.61 -21.08
N GLU A 120 0.00 -13.11 -22.28
CA GLU A 120 0.21 -12.34 -23.52
C GLU A 120 -0.61 -11.05 -23.53
N ASN A 121 -1.86 -11.12 -23.03
CA ASN A 121 -2.73 -9.96 -22.90
C ASN A 121 -2.17 -8.96 -21.86
N VAL A 122 -1.66 -9.45 -20.72
CA VAL A 122 -0.97 -8.59 -19.73
C VAL A 122 0.16 -7.82 -20.40
N GLN A 123 1.01 -8.51 -21.19
CA GLN A 123 2.11 -7.87 -21.89
C GLN A 123 1.65 -6.88 -22.97
N ALA A 124 0.56 -7.20 -23.69
CA ALA A 124 -0.03 -6.30 -24.68
C ALA A 124 -0.54 -5.00 -24.02
N TYR A 125 -1.28 -5.11 -22.91
CA TYR A 125 -1.73 -3.92 -22.17
C TYR A 125 -0.56 -3.09 -21.64
N LEU A 126 0.46 -3.71 -21.04
CA LEU A 126 1.64 -2.99 -20.54
C LEU A 126 2.37 -2.26 -21.67
N LYS A 127 2.50 -2.85 -22.87
CA LYS A 127 3.06 -2.18 -24.05
C LYS A 127 2.25 -0.95 -24.46
N VAL A 128 0.90 -1.01 -24.37
CA VAL A 128 0.04 0.15 -24.66
C VAL A 128 0.26 1.26 -23.63
N PHE A 129 0.24 0.94 -22.33
CA PHE A 129 0.47 1.92 -21.27
C PHE A 129 1.84 2.58 -21.37
N ARG A 130 2.89 1.83 -21.73
CA ARG A 130 4.25 2.36 -21.91
C ARG A 130 4.38 3.37 -23.06
N ARG A 131 3.42 3.42 -23.99
CA ARG A 131 3.36 4.45 -25.04
C ARG A 131 2.80 5.78 -24.55
N ILE A 132 2.21 5.81 -23.35
CA ILE A 132 1.73 7.04 -22.73
C ILE A 132 2.96 7.85 -22.28
N SER A 133 3.34 8.84 -23.08
CA SER A 133 4.53 9.66 -22.84
C SER A 133 4.24 10.93 -22.03
N ARG A 134 2.98 11.40 -22.06
CA ARG A 134 2.58 12.65 -21.40
C ARG A 134 1.18 12.53 -20.81
N VAL A 135 1.08 12.75 -19.51
CA VAL A 135 -0.18 12.92 -18.80
C VAL A 135 -0.09 14.21 -18.01
N LYS A 136 -1.05 15.10 -18.14
CA LYS A 136 -1.04 16.39 -17.41
C LYS A 136 -0.93 16.17 -15.90
N GLY A 137 0.14 16.70 -15.31
CA GLY A 137 0.40 16.60 -13.86
C GLY A 137 1.10 15.32 -13.42
N PHE A 138 1.51 14.45 -14.34
CA PHE A 138 2.25 13.24 -14.06
C PHE A 138 3.51 13.13 -14.91
N SER A 139 4.55 12.52 -14.35
CA SER A 139 5.80 12.17 -15.05
C SER A 139 5.99 10.67 -15.02
N PRO A 140 6.39 10.04 -16.14
CA PRO A 140 6.80 8.65 -16.14
C PRO A 140 7.96 8.43 -15.17
N VAL A 141 7.88 7.39 -14.37
CA VAL A 141 8.98 6.94 -13.51
C VAL A 141 9.79 5.92 -14.30
N SER A 142 11.13 6.05 -14.30
CA SER A 142 12.01 5.09 -14.96
C SER A 142 11.81 3.70 -14.34
N TYR A 143 11.85 2.67 -15.18
CA TYR A 143 11.54 1.28 -14.81
C TYR A 143 12.56 0.65 -13.86
N GLU A 144 13.66 1.31 -13.56
CA GLU A 144 14.71 0.87 -12.64
C GLU A 144 14.20 0.68 -11.18
N CYS A 145 13.09 1.33 -10.83
CA CYS A 145 12.48 1.16 -9.50
C CYS A 145 11.87 -0.23 -9.26
N PHE A 146 11.70 -1.03 -10.32
CA PHE A 146 11.06 -2.35 -10.26
C PHE A 146 11.83 -3.38 -11.07
N GLU A 147 13.14 -3.50 -10.80
CA GLU A 147 13.95 -4.57 -11.37
C GLU A 147 13.17 -5.89 -11.37
N ASP A 148 13.09 -6.57 -12.51
CA ASP A 148 12.40 -7.85 -12.72
C ASP A 148 10.85 -7.84 -12.75
N VAL A 149 10.16 -6.69 -12.66
CA VAL A 149 8.70 -6.64 -12.79
C VAL A 149 8.30 -5.77 -13.98
N ASP A 150 7.59 -6.37 -14.94
CA ASP A 150 6.99 -5.61 -16.02
C ASP A 150 5.92 -4.67 -15.48
N CYS A 151 6.18 -3.37 -15.55
CA CYS A 151 5.32 -2.34 -15.00
C CYS A 151 5.29 -1.06 -15.85
N PHE A 152 4.29 -0.23 -15.58
CA PHE A 152 4.21 1.16 -15.98
C PHE A 152 3.86 1.99 -14.75
N CYS A 153 4.60 3.07 -14.51
CA CYS A 153 4.45 3.92 -13.35
C CYS A 153 4.43 5.39 -13.73
N LEU A 154 3.56 6.14 -13.09
CA LEU A 154 3.48 7.59 -13.19
C LEU A 154 3.53 8.20 -11.79
N ASP A 155 4.35 9.22 -11.60
CA ASP A 155 4.40 10.04 -10.39
C ASP A 155 3.76 11.40 -10.67
N GLY A 156 2.79 11.77 -9.88
CA GLY A 156 2.16 13.08 -9.89
C GLY A 156 3.00 14.18 -9.24
N ASN A 157 4.31 13.97 -9.08
CA ASN A 157 5.30 14.94 -8.59
C ASN A 157 4.86 15.66 -7.30
N SER A 158 4.42 16.91 -7.43
CA SER A 158 4.01 17.75 -6.29
C SER A 158 2.70 17.31 -5.62
N SER A 159 1.83 16.59 -6.34
CA SER A 159 0.53 16.15 -5.81
C SER A 159 0.69 15.02 -4.79
N GLY A 160 1.73 14.19 -4.93
CA GLY A 160 1.93 12.98 -4.14
C GLY A 160 0.95 11.86 -4.49
N VAL A 161 0.43 11.88 -5.71
CA VAL A 161 -0.39 10.81 -6.28
C VAL A 161 0.50 10.01 -7.23
N GLU A 162 0.53 8.69 -7.05
CA GLU A 162 1.25 7.78 -7.92
C GLU A 162 0.24 6.81 -8.56
N PHE A 163 0.51 6.43 -9.80
CA PHE A 163 -0.24 5.40 -10.50
C PHE A 163 0.70 4.32 -10.98
N MET A 164 0.31 3.07 -10.77
CA MET A 164 1.09 1.92 -11.19
C MET A 164 0.19 0.87 -11.83
N ILE A 165 0.69 0.22 -12.88
CA ILE A 165 0.08 -0.94 -13.47
C ILE A 165 1.17 -1.96 -13.80
N TYR A 166 0.98 -3.22 -13.42
CA TYR A 166 2.01 -4.25 -13.54
C TYR A 166 1.48 -5.67 -13.62
N ASP A 167 2.34 -6.56 -14.10
CA ASP A 167 2.12 -8.01 -14.10
C ASP A 167 2.18 -8.55 -12.67
N LEU A 168 1.04 -9.07 -12.17
CA LEU A 168 0.96 -9.62 -10.83
C LEU A 168 1.82 -10.88 -10.67
N VAL A 169 1.92 -11.70 -11.72
CA VAL A 169 2.79 -12.89 -11.75
C VAL A 169 4.26 -12.49 -11.58
N GLY A 170 4.71 -11.47 -12.31
CA GLY A 170 6.06 -10.93 -12.20
C GLY A 170 6.38 -10.46 -10.79
N SER A 171 5.43 -9.75 -10.16
CA SER A 171 5.56 -9.30 -8.76
C SER A 171 5.72 -10.47 -7.77
N TYR A 172 4.94 -11.55 -7.91
CA TYR A 172 5.09 -12.72 -7.04
C TYR A 172 6.36 -13.53 -7.32
N ARG A 173 6.81 -13.61 -8.58
CA ARG A 173 8.09 -14.24 -8.94
C ARG A 173 9.27 -13.52 -8.29
N LYS A 174 9.26 -12.17 -8.29
CA LYS A 174 10.27 -11.37 -7.60
C LYS A 174 10.27 -11.65 -6.10
N GLN A 175 9.10 -11.60 -5.45
CA GLN A 175 9.00 -11.92 -4.03
C GLN A 175 9.46 -13.34 -3.69
N LEU A 176 9.26 -14.31 -4.59
CA LEU A 176 9.73 -15.68 -4.42
C LEU A 176 11.25 -15.77 -4.47
N LYS A 177 11.92 -14.98 -5.33
CA LYS A 177 13.40 -14.93 -5.40
C LYS A 177 14.01 -14.31 -4.13
N GLU A 178 13.35 -13.29 -3.57
CA GLU A 178 13.82 -12.54 -2.40
C GLU A 178 13.58 -13.24 -1.06
N ARG A 179 12.85 -14.37 -1.02
CA ARG A 179 12.46 -15.04 0.22
C ARG A 179 12.88 -16.49 0.27
N ASP A 180 13.50 -16.88 1.38
CA ASP A 180 13.86 -18.27 1.65
C ASP A 180 12.68 -19.12 2.13
N THR A 181 11.64 -18.51 2.69
CA THR A 181 10.46 -19.18 3.26
C THR A 181 9.19 -18.92 2.48
N GLY A 182 8.25 -19.86 2.53
CA GLY A 182 6.92 -19.69 1.91
C GLY A 182 6.83 -20.00 0.42
N ARG A 183 7.83 -20.64 -0.17
CA ARG A 183 7.89 -20.99 -1.61
C ARG A 183 6.64 -21.70 -2.14
N LYS A 184 6.04 -22.61 -1.37
CA LYS A 184 4.82 -23.35 -1.78
C LYS A 184 3.63 -22.41 -1.94
N ARG A 185 3.45 -21.45 -1.02
CA ARG A 185 2.38 -20.45 -1.07
C ARG A 185 2.52 -19.54 -2.31
N PHE A 186 3.75 -19.06 -2.60
CA PHE A 186 4.00 -18.21 -3.77
C PHE A 186 3.76 -18.94 -5.10
N LYS A 187 4.09 -20.24 -5.20
CA LYS A 187 3.78 -21.04 -6.40
C LYS A 187 2.26 -21.10 -6.66
N GLY A 188 1.44 -21.25 -5.62
CA GLY A 188 -0.02 -21.18 -5.73
C GLY A 188 -0.48 -19.81 -6.23
N LEU A 189 -0.02 -18.73 -5.59
CA LEU A 189 -0.35 -17.37 -5.98
C LEU A 189 0.06 -17.02 -7.41
N ILE A 190 1.23 -17.48 -7.87
CA ILE A 190 1.69 -17.31 -9.25
C ILE A 190 0.69 -17.94 -10.23
N LYS A 191 0.24 -19.17 -9.99
CA LYS A 191 -0.73 -19.87 -10.84
C LYS A 191 -2.09 -19.17 -10.87
N GLU A 192 -2.57 -18.74 -9.70
CA GLU A 192 -3.87 -18.05 -9.55
C GLU A 192 -3.85 -16.63 -10.15
N SER A 193 -2.67 -16.05 -10.33
CA SER A 193 -2.49 -14.69 -10.85
C SER A 193 -2.18 -14.63 -12.33
N GLU A 194 -2.19 -15.76 -13.03
CA GLU A 194 -1.96 -15.78 -14.48
C GLU A 194 -3.03 -14.96 -15.21
N GLY A 195 -2.58 -14.05 -16.07
CA GLY A 195 -3.47 -13.14 -16.79
C GLY A 195 -4.05 -11.99 -15.94
N ILE A 196 -3.51 -11.76 -14.74
CA ILE A 196 -3.94 -10.64 -13.90
C ILE A 196 -3.02 -9.45 -14.06
N LEU A 197 -3.62 -8.35 -14.50
CA LEU A 197 -3.04 -7.01 -14.53
C LEU A 197 -3.44 -6.27 -13.25
N ARG A 198 -2.49 -5.98 -12.38
CA ARG A 198 -2.74 -5.22 -11.16
C ARG A 198 -2.57 -3.73 -11.41
N THR A 199 -3.54 -2.96 -10.96
CA THR A 199 -3.53 -1.50 -11.02
C THR A 199 -3.56 -0.93 -9.61
N GLU A 200 -2.67 0.01 -9.32
CA GLU A 200 -2.60 0.71 -8.04
C GLU A 200 -2.67 2.22 -8.24
N VAL A 201 -3.50 2.86 -7.44
CA VAL A 201 -3.46 4.30 -7.20
C VAL A 201 -2.94 4.51 -5.80
N ARG A 202 -1.88 5.29 -5.65
CA ARG A 202 -1.27 5.57 -4.36
C ARG A 202 -1.36 7.05 -4.02
N LEU A 203 -1.90 7.36 -2.87
CA LEU A 203 -1.76 8.66 -2.21
C LEU A 203 -0.53 8.57 -1.31
N ALA A 204 0.66 8.90 -1.87
CA ALA A 204 1.96 8.60 -1.26
C ALA A 204 2.40 9.63 -0.22
N LYS A 205 1.72 10.77 -0.14
CA LYS A 205 2.06 11.87 0.78
C LYS A 205 0.86 12.28 1.60
N THR A 206 1.08 12.68 2.85
CA THR A 206 0.04 13.21 3.74
C THR A 206 -0.77 14.35 3.10
N LYS A 207 -0.14 15.16 2.22
CA LYS A 207 -0.82 16.21 1.45
C LYS A 207 -1.89 15.61 0.52
N ALA A 208 -1.54 14.56 -0.24
CA ALA A 208 -2.48 13.88 -1.12
C ALA A 208 -3.64 13.27 -0.34
N VAL A 209 -3.34 12.60 0.76
CA VAL A 209 -4.35 12.04 1.67
C VAL A 209 -5.35 13.13 2.12
N ARG A 210 -4.86 14.28 2.57
CA ARG A 210 -5.71 15.38 3.04
C ARG A 210 -6.59 15.99 1.95
N VAL A 211 -6.08 16.09 0.73
CA VAL A 211 -6.85 16.60 -0.43
C VAL A 211 -8.09 15.76 -0.68
N TYR A 212 -7.95 14.44 -0.66
CA TYR A 212 -9.07 13.52 -0.94
C TYR A 212 -9.92 13.22 0.30
N ALA A 213 -9.33 13.18 1.49
CA ALA A 213 -10.05 12.93 2.74
C ALA A 213 -10.87 14.13 3.22
N GLY A 214 -10.37 15.36 2.99
CA GLY A 214 -11.05 16.61 3.41
C GLY A 214 -11.08 16.85 4.92
N GLU A 215 -10.47 15.98 5.75
CA GLU A 215 -10.57 15.98 7.20
C GLU A 215 -9.20 16.02 7.88
N LYS A 216 -9.17 16.41 9.16
CA LYS A 216 -7.95 16.39 9.99
C LYS A 216 -7.87 15.17 10.90
N ASP A 217 -9.02 14.71 11.38
CA ASP A 217 -9.15 13.56 12.26
C ASP A 217 -8.86 12.26 11.48
N ILE A 218 -7.98 11.42 12.01
CA ILE A 218 -7.52 10.20 11.31
C ILE A 218 -8.65 9.23 11.05
N PHE A 219 -9.57 9.11 11.98
CA PHE A 219 -10.70 8.19 11.85
C PHE A 219 -11.64 8.63 10.73
N ARG A 220 -12.02 9.92 10.70
CA ARG A 220 -12.82 10.49 9.63
C ARG A 220 -12.10 10.43 8.28
N GLN A 221 -10.76 10.60 8.25
CA GLN A 221 -9.97 10.39 7.04
C GLN A 221 -10.13 8.98 6.50
N ILE A 222 -10.01 7.96 7.36
CA ILE A 222 -10.15 6.55 6.97
C ILE A 222 -11.56 6.29 6.40
N ILE A 223 -12.61 6.80 7.07
CA ILE A 223 -13.99 6.65 6.61
C ILE A 223 -14.18 7.29 5.23
N ASN A 224 -13.88 8.59 5.10
CA ASN A 224 -14.11 9.34 3.87
C ASN A 224 -13.37 8.73 2.68
N LEU A 225 -12.11 8.32 2.87
CA LEU A 225 -11.33 7.68 1.82
C LEU A 225 -11.87 6.29 1.46
N SER A 226 -12.38 5.55 2.43
CA SER A 226 -12.95 4.22 2.18
C SER A 226 -14.27 4.30 1.42
N GLU A 227 -15.11 5.25 1.75
CA GLU A 227 -16.38 5.49 1.07
C GLU A 227 -16.17 5.98 -0.37
N LYS A 228 -15.19 6.86 -0.58
CA LYS A 228 -14.87 7.47 -1.88
C LYS A 228 -13.84 6.68 -2.70
N CYS A 229 -13.42 5.50 -2.26
CA CYS A 229 -12.31 4.78 -2.87
C CYS A 229 -12.51 4.48 -4.37
N GLN A 230 -13.74 4.19 -4.80
CA GLN A 230 -14.05 3.95 -6.21
C GLN A 230 -13.96 5.24 -7.03
N ASP A 231 -14.50 6.33 -6.51
CA ASP A 231 -14.48 7.63 -7.20
C ASP A 231 -13.05 8.15 -7.34
N ILE A 232 -12.25 8.05 -6.28
CA ILE A 232 -10.83 8.43 -6.30
C ILE A 232 -10.05 7.60 -7.32
N PHE A 233 -10.25 6.28 -7.31
CA PHE A 233 -9.58 5.39 -8.24
C PHE A 233 -9.96 5.72 -9.69
N LEU A 234 -11.24 5.85 -9.99
CA LEU A 234 -11.76 6.15 -11.33
C LEU A 234 -11.32 7.54 -11.80
N GLU A 235 -11.37 8.56 -10.94
CA GLU A 235 -10.91 9.92 -11.29
C GLU A 235 -9.45 9.90 -11.77
N ILE A 236 -8.57 9.21 -11.04
CA ILE A 236 -7.15 9.15 -11.37
C ILE A 236 -6.93 8.25 -12.59
N PHE A 237 -7.58 7.09 -12.65
CA PHE A 237 -7.47 6.15 -13.75
C PHE A 237 -7.89 6.77 -15.09
N VAL A 238 -9.03 7.49 -15.11
CA VAL A 238 -9.53 8.17 -16.31
C VAL A 238 -8.61 9.29 -16.76
N LYS A 239 -8.01 10.04 -15.83
CA LYS A 239 -7.01 11.09 -16.18
C LYS A 239 -5.78 10.52 -16.88
N ILE A 240 -5.43 9.28 -16.59
CA ILE A 240 -4.21 8.62 -17.07
C ILE A 240 -4.46 7.83 -18.35
N THR A 241 -5.66 7.26 -18.51
CA THR A 241 -5.99 6.46 -19.69
C THR A 241 -6.31 7.34 -20.90
N PRO A 242 -5.64 7.15 -22.05
CA PRO A 242 -5.83 8.00 -23.24
C PRO A 242 -7.23 7.90 -23.87
N LEU A 243 -8.04 6.94 -23.47
CA LEU A 243 -9.41 6.74 -23.97
C LEU A 243 -10.31 7.98 -23.78
N TYR A 244 -10.03 8.82 -22.78
CA TYR A 244 -10.80 10.03 -22.53
C TYR A 244 -10.57 11.14 -23.57
N ASN A 245 -9.43 11.11 -24.27
CA ASN A 245 -9.08 12.13 -25.26
C ASN A 245 -9.59 11.82 -26.69
N PHE A 246 -10.11 10.62 -26.94
CA PHE A 246 -10.66 10.24 -28.25
C PHE A 246 -12.13 10.62 -28.46
N TYR A 247 -12.83 11.07 -27.42
CA TYR A 247 -14.25 11.43 -27.47
C TYR A 247 -14.49 12.93 -27.21
N LYS A 248 -13.46 13.75 -27.24
CA LYS A 248 -13.54 15.21 -27.32
C LYS A 248 -12.96 15.68 -28.65
#